data_5cff4d1d677f95bbb39deab1b9ee9281
#
_entry.id   5cff4d1d677f95bbb39deab1b9ee9281
#
_cell.length_a   1.000
_cell.length_b   1.000
_cell.length_c   1.000
_cell.angle_alpha   90.00
_cell.angle_beta   90.00
_cell.angle_gamma   90.00
#
_symmetry.space_group_name_H-M   'P 1'
#
loop_
_entity.id
_entity.type
_entity.pdbx_description
1 polymer ?
#
loop_
_entity_poly.entity_id
_entity_poly.type
_entity_poly.pdbx_seq_one_letter_code
_entity_poly.pdbx_strand_id
1 'polypeptide(L)'
;MATITGKNVGKKCLVHYKGTFNDGSQFDSSYDRGQPLDFICGAGMMIQGFDQAVANMEVGEIVNVHLMPEEAYGPKDPDALVTFPISQLPGSEELEVDMHVYLYDQNGQPVPVTVTAKDEKSITFDTNHEMAGKELNFQIELVEIQ
;
A
#
# COMPACT_ATOMS: atom_id res chain seq x y z
N MET A 1 -14.46 12.25 1.30
CA MET A 1 -13.14 12.03 1.91
C MET A 1 -13.12 12.53 3.34
N ALA A 2 -12.58 11.74 4.23
CA ALA A 2 -12.41 12.18 5.61
C ALA A 2 -11.31 13.23 5.68
N THR A 3 -11.55 14.27 6.47
CA THR A 3 -10.56 15.32 6.72
C THR A 3 -9.71 14.93 7.91
N ILE A 4 -8.40 14.99 7.75
CA ILE A 4 -7.46 14.73 8.85
C ILE A 4 -7.45 15.95 9.76
N THR A 5 -7.65 15.72 11.06
CA THR A 5 -7.66 16.79 12.06
C THR A 5 -6.69 16.48 13.19
N GLY A 6 -5.99 17.48 13.69
CA GLY A 6 -5.07 17.33 14.80
C GLY A 6 -4.06 18.46 14.86
N LYS A 7 -3.30 18.50 15.94
CA LYS A 7 -2.35 19.59 16.22
C LYS A 7 -1.18 19.63 15.24
N ASN A 8 -0.86 18.50 14.60
CA ASN A 8 0.30 18.40 13.70
C ASN A 8 -0.06 18.62 12.24
N VAL A 9 -1.34 18.81 11.94
CA VAL A 9 -1.76 19.03 10.55
C VAL A 9 -1.06 20.25 9.97
N GLY A 10 -0.49 20.09 8.76
CA GLY A 10 0.26 21.13 8.08
C GLY A 10 1.73 21.16 8.42
N LYS A 11 2.17 20.34 9.36
CA LYS A 11 3.58 20.30 9.76
C LYS A 11 4.31 19.14 9.10
N LYS A 12 5.60 19.34 8.85
CA LYS A 12 6.44 18.26 8.36
C LYS A 12 6.82 17.37 9.53
N CYS A 13 6.43 16.11 9.46
CA CYS A 13 6.67 15.14 10.53
C CYS A 13 7.68 14.10 10.06
N LEU A 14 8.61 13.73 10.93
CA LEU A 14 9.55 12.64 10.69
C LEU A 14 9.16 11.50 11.62
N VAL A 15 8.88 10.33 11.03
CA VAL A 15 8.41 9.17 11.78
C VAL A 15 9.18 7.93 11.40
N HIS A 16 9.41 7.05 12.39
CA HIS A 16 9.75 5.67 12.12
C HIS A 16 8.49 4.83 12.23
N TYR A 17 8.39 3.81 11.39
CA TYR A 17 7.22 2.94 11.40
C TYR A 17 7.59 1.53 11.02
N LYS A 18 6.75 0.59 11.47
CA LYS A 18 6.81 -0.81 11.08
C LYS A 18 5.40 -1.26 10.74
N GLY A 19 5.23 -1.79 9.53
CA GLY A 19 3.93 -2.28 9.07
C GLY A 19 3.91 -3.80 9.00
N THR A 20 2.86 -4.41 9.55
CA THR A 20 2.68 -5.86 9.53
C THR A 20 1.25 -6.21 9.14
N PHE A 21 1.08 -7.43 8.61
CA PHE A 21 -0.25 -8.02 8.39
C PHE A 21 -0.75 -8.69 9.67
N ASN A 22 -2.01 -9.13 9.65
CA ASN A 22 -2.60 -9.77 10.83
C ASN A 22 -1.91 -11.08 11.24
N ASP A 23 -1.20 -11.73 10.31
CA ASP A 23 -0.44 -12.94 10.61
C ASP A 23 0.92 -12.65 11.24
N GLY A 24 1.27 -11.36 11.42
CA GLY A 24 2.53 -10.94 11.99
C GLY A 24 3.66 -10.74 11.00
N SER A 25 3.44 -11.06 9.72
CA SER A 25 4.47 -10.84 8.71
C SER A 25 4.65 -9.35 8.43
N GLN A 26 5.90 -8.92 8.34
CA GLN A 26 6.24 -7.52 8.07
C GLN A 26 6.19 -7.25 6.57
N PHE A 27 5.57 -6.13 6.16
CA PHE A 27 5.57 -5.73 4.77
C PHE A 27 6.40 -4.47 4.51
N ASP A 28 6.69 -3.69 5.54
CA ASP A 28 7.51 -2.47 5.40
C ASP A 28 8.03 -2.03 6.75
N SER A 29 9.19 -1.33 6.76
CA SER A 29 9.74 -0.74 7.98
C SER A 29 10.75 0.33 7.62
N SER A 30 10.60 1.51 8.22
CA SER A 30 11.58 2.57 8.11
C SER A 30 12.85 2.25 8.90
N TYR A 31 12.74 1.44 9.95
CA TYR A 31 13.91 1.02 10.73
C TYR A 31 14.90 0.22 9.88
N ASP A 32 14.38 -0.62 8.97
CA ASP A 32 15.23 -1.42 8.09
C ASP A 32 15.98 -0.56 7.08
N ARG A 33 15.44 0.60 6.74
CA ARG A 33 16.09 1.55 5.83
C ARG A 33 17.07 2.47 6.56
N GLY A 34 17.01 2.52 7.89
CA GLY A 34 17.86 3.37 8.69
C GLY A 34 17.57 4.86 8.62
N GLN A 35 16.42 5.23 8.06
CA GLN A 35 16.02 6.63 7.93
C GLN A 35 14.54 6.80 8.23
N PRO A 36 14.15 7.87 8.96
CA PRO A 36 12.74 8.14 9.19
C PRO A 36 12.05 8.59 7.90
N LEU A 37 10.75 8.32 7.83
CA LEU A 37 9.91 8.83 6.76
C LEU A 37 9.55 10.28 7.08
N ASP A 38 9.68 11.17 6.10
CA ASP A 38 9.24 12.54 6.24
C ASP A 38 8.01 12.80 5.36
N PHE A 39 7.03 13.49 5.92
CA PHE A 39 5.82 13.83 5.18
C PHE A 39 5.10 15.01 5.83
N ILE A 40 4.23 15.66 5.06
CA ILE A 40 3.39 16.75 5.58
C ILE A 40 2.11 16.12 6.11
N CYS A 41 1.89 16.23 7.43
CA CYS A 41 0.72 15.66 8.07
C CYS A 41 -0.56 16.32 7.56
N GLY A 42 -1.55 15.53 7.22
CA GLY A 42 -2.84 16.02 6.74
C GLY A 42 -2.87 16.39 5.26
N ALA A 43 -1.75 16.27 4.54
CA ALA A 43 -1.68 16.65 3.13
C ALA A 43 -2.08 15.54 2.17
N GLY A 44 -2.47 14.37 2.67
CA GLY A 44 -2.84 13.24 1.83
C GLY A 44 -1.68 12.47 1.25
N MET A 45 -0.48 12.65 1.78
CA MET A 45 0.72 11.96 1.32
C MET A 45 0.78 10.51 1.78
N MET A 46 0.10 10.19 2.89
CA MET A 46 0.06 8.86 3.49
C MET A 46 -1.36 8.32 3.49
N ILE A 47 -1.51 7.02 3.73
CA ILE A 47 -2.83 6.43 3.89
C ILE A 47 -3.54 7.07 5.08
N GLN A 48 -4.86 7.18 4.99
CA GLN A 48 -5.66 7.98 5.92
C GLN A 48 -5.44 7.62 7.39
N GLY A 49 -5.45 6.33 7.71
CA GLY A 49 -5.31 5.90 9.11
C GLY A 49 -3.95 6.24 9.70
N PHE A 50 -2.89 6.15 8.88
CA PHE A 50 -1.54 6.51 9.29
C PHE A 50 -1.45 8.02 9.54
N ASP A 51 -1.93 8.82 8.60
CA ASP A 51 -1.91 10.27 8.66
C ASP A 51 -2.66 10.77 9.90
N GLN A 52 -3.86 10.23 10.15
CA GLN A 52 -4.67 10.61 11.31
C GLN A 52 -3.99 10.24 12.62
N ALA A 53 -3.28 9.10 12.66
CA ALA A 53 -2.58 8.69 13.87
C ALA A 53 -1.48 9.70 14.24
N VAL A 54 -0.70 10.12 13.24
CA VAL A 54 0.40 11.07 13.47
C VAL A 54 -0.11 12.47 13.81
N ALA A 55 -1.31 12.82 13.34
CA ALA A 55 -1.87 14.16 13.50
C ALA A 55 -1.99 14.57 14.98
N ASN A 56 -2.14 13.63 15.89
CA ASN A 56 -2.31 13.90 17.31
C ASN A 56 -1.16 13.39 18.19
N MET A 57 -0.07 12.90 17.60
CA MET A 57 1.07 12.38 18.35
C MET A 57 1.97 13.51 18.85
N GLU A 58 2.72 13.19 19.89
CA GLU A 58 3.77 14.05 20.40
C GLU A 58 5.13 13.46 20.05
N VAL A 59 6.15 14.31 19.93
CA VAL A 59 7.51 13.85 19.66
C VAL A 59 7.96 12.88 20.76
N GLY A 60 8.46 11.73 20.34
CA GLY A 60 8.87 10.65 21.24
C GLY A 60 7.79 9.64 21.54
N GLU A 61 6.56 9.89 21.13
CA GLU A 61 5.45 8.97 21.36
C GLU A 61 5.49 7.83 20.36
N ILE A 62 5.12 6.63 20.83
CA ILE A 62 4.97 5.44 19.97
C ILE A 62 3.55 4.95 20.11
N VAL A 63 2.86 4.78 18.95
CA VAL A 63 1.49 4.26 18.94
C VAL A 63 1.41 3.05 18.03
N ASN A 64 0.47 2.16 18.34
CA ASN A 64 0.14 1.03 17.49
C ASN A 64 -1.27 1.27 16.95
N VAL A 65 -1.42 1.19 15.63
CA VAL A 65 -2.72 1.38 14.99
C VAL A 65 -3.05 0.18 14.13
N HIS A 66 -4.32 -0.19 14.13
CA HIS A 66 -4.87 -1.24 13.27
C HIS A 66 -5.79 -0.58 12.26
N LEU A 67 -5.52 -0.78 10.99
CA LEU A 67 -6.27 -0.15 9.91
C LEU A 67 -7.10 -1.18 9.17
N MET A 68 -8.37 -0.88 9.00
CA MET A 68 -9.25 -1.64 8.12
C MET A 68 -8.97 -1.24 6.67
N PRO A 69 -9.36 -2.05 5.67
CA PRO A 69 -9.08 -1.71 4.28
C PRO A 69 -9.51 -0.30 3.87
N GLU A 70 -10.64 0.18 4.35
CA GLU A 70 -11.16 1.51 4.01
C GLU A 70 -10.26 2.64 4.51
N GLU A 71 -9.46 2.39 5.52
CA GLU A 71 -8.54 3.37 6.11
C GLU A 71 -7.13 3.22 5.53
N ALA A 72 -6.90 2.19 4.74
CA ALA A 72 -5.60 1.87 4.16
C ALA A 72 -5.67 1.95 2.63
N TYR A 73 -5.51 0.81 1.94
CA TYR A 73 -5.46 0.78 0.48
C TYR A 73 -6.82 0.49 -0.16
N GLY A 74 -7.88 0.49 0.64
CA GLY A 74 -9.22 0.26 0.15
C GLY A 74 -9.59 -1.21 0.03
N PRO A 75 -10.88 -1.50 -0.14
CA PRO A 75 -11.34 -2.87 -0.32
C PRO A 75 -10.88 -3.43 -1.67
N LYS A 76 -10.76 -4.76 -1.73
CA LYS A 76 -10.42 -5.43 -2.98
C LYS A 76 -11.63 -5.41 -3.91
N ASP A 77 -11.41 -4.99 -5.16
CA ASP A 77 -12.46 -4.96 -6.18
C ASP A 77 -12.47 -6.31 -6.92
N PRO A 78 -13.53 -7.12 -6.77
CA PRO A 78 -13.60 -8.40 -7.47
C PRO A 78 -13.75 -8.25 -8.99
N ASP A 79 -14.14 -7.06 -9.47
CA ASP A 79 -14.29 -6.79 -10.91
C ASP A 79 -13.01 -6.25 -11.54
N ALA A 80 -11.94 -6.09 -10.78
CA ALA A 80 -10.66 -5.59 -11.30
C ALA A 80 -9.81 -6.67 -11.95
N LEU A 81 -10.42 -7.75 -12.41
CA LEU A 81 -9.74 -8.83 -13.12
C LEU A 81 -9.78 -8.57 -14.63
N VAL A 82 -8.64 -8.76 -15.29
CA VAL A 82 -8.57 -8.63 -16.76
C VAL A 82 -7.99 -9.90 -17.33
N THR A 83 -8.55 -10.36 -18.45
CA THR A 83 -8.13 -11.58 -19.14
C THR A 83 -7.65 -11.23 -20.55
N PHE A 84 -6.48 -11.75 -20.92
CA PHE A 84 -5.89 -11.54 -22.22
C PHE A 84 -5.61 -12.87 -22.89
N PRO A 85 -5.76 -12.96 -24.24
CA PRO A 85 -5.23 -14.11 -24.98
C PRO A 85 -3.71 -14.15 -24.86
N ILE A 86 -3.15 -15.32 -24.58
CA ILE A 86 -1.69 -15.48 -24.45
C ILE A 86 -0.99 -15.07 -25.74
N SER A 87 -1.63 -15.33 -26.89
CA SER A 87 -1.05 -14.97 -28.18
C SER A 87 -0.86 -13.47 -28.38
N GLN A 88 -1.58 -12.63 -27.61
CA GLN A 88 -1.46 -11.17 -27.70
C GLN A 88 -0.49 -10.59 -26.66
N LEU A 89 0.03 -11.44 -25.76
CA LEU A 89 0.98 -11.01 -24.72
C LEU A 89 2.25 -11.87 -24.83
N PRO A 90 3.22 -11.45 -25.65
CA PRO A 90 4.48 -12.21 -25.77
C PRO A 90 5.15 -12.37 -24.42
N GLY A 91 5.58 -13.59 -24.11
CA GLY A 91 6.22 -13.92 -22.84
C GLY A 91 5.24 -14.35 -21.75
N SER A 92 3.94 -14.17 -21.95
CA SER A 92 2.96 -14.53 -20.91
C SER A 92 2.84 -16.05 -20.71
N GLU A 93 3.22 -16.84 -21.70
CA GLU A 93 3.23 -18.30 -21.59
C GLU A 93 4.21 -18.79 -20.51
N GLU A 94 5.17 -17.97 -20.12
CA GLU A 94 6.15 -18.31 -19.08
C GLU A 94 5.68 -17.90 -17.68
N LEU A 95 4.58 -17.15 -17.58
CA LEU A 95 4.06 -16.69 -16.29
C LEU A 95 3.26 -17.79 -15.61
N GLU A 96 3.33 -17.81 -14.28
CA GLU A 96 2.61 -18.78 -13.46
C GLU A 96 1.64 -18.06 -12.52
N VAL A 97 0.63 -18.79 -12.05
CA VAL A 97 -0.33 -18.28 -11.07
C VAL A 97 0.42 -17.81 -9.82
N ASP A 98 -0.04 -16.70 -9.26
CA ASP A 98 0.53 -16.01 -8.08
C ASP A 98 1.78 -15.19 -8.36
N MET A 99 2.28 -15.14 -9.59
CA MET A 99 3.39 -14.25 -9.93
C MET A 99 2.94 -12.79 -9.97
N HIS A 100 3.78 -11.91 -9.48
CA HIS A 100 3.57 -10.46 -9.55
C HIS A 100 4.36 -9.92 -10.74
N VAL A 101 3.67 -9.25 -11.64
CA VAL A 101 4.29 -8.71 -12.86
C VAL A 101 3.76 -7.30 -13.12
N TYR A 102 4.36 -6.62 -14.10
CA TYR A 102 3.92 -5.30 -14.51
C TYR A 102 3.37 -5.36 -15.93
N LEU A 103 2.17 -4.83 -16.12
CA LEU A 103 1.62 -4.57 -17.44
C LEU A 103 1.79 -3.08 -17.73
N TYR A 104 1.86 -2.73 -19.00
CA TYR A 104 1.98 -1.33 -19.40
C TYR A 104 0.66 -0.85 -19.99
N ASP A 105 0.21 0.32 -19.53
CA ASP A 105 -1.02 0.91 -20.06
C ASP A 105 -0.75 1.64 -21.38
N GLN A 106 -1.77 2.33 -21.91
CA GLN A 106 -1.65 3.02 -23.19
C GLN A 106 -0.64 4.15 -23.17
N ASN A 107 -0.31 4.67 -21.99
CA ASN A 107 0.67 5.74 -21.81
C ASN A 107 2.07 5.22 -21.51
N GLY A 108 2.26 3.90 -21.52
CA GLY A 108 3.54 3.28 -21.20
C GLY A 108 3.85 3.22 -19.72
N GLN A 109 2.86 3.48 -18.85
CA GLN A 109 3.05 3.43 -17.41
C GLN A 109 2.96 1.99 -16.90
N PRO A 110 3.86 1.57 -16.02
CA PRO A 110 3.78 0.23 -15.43
C PRO A 110 2.61 0.14 -14.44
N VAL A 111 1.84 -0.93 -14.56
CA VAL A 111 0.73 -1.24 -13.66
C VAL A 111 1.03 -2.57 -12.99
N PRO A 112 1.21 -2.61 -11.67
CA PRO A 112 1.48 -3.88 -10.99
C PRO A 112 0.23 -4.74 -10.97
N VAL A 113 0.39 -6.01 -11.34
CA VAL A 113 -0.71 -6.97 -11.39
C VAL A 113 -0.24 -8.32 -10.89
N THR A 114 -1.19 -9.18 -10.51
CA THR A 114 -0.91 -10.53 -10.04
C THR A 114 -1.62 -11.52 -10.96
N VAL A 115 -0.91 -12.58 -11.37
CA VAL A 115 -1.52 -13.66 -12.17
C VAL A 115 -2.42 -14.48 -11.26
N THR A 116 -3.73 -14.53 -11.56
CA THR A 116 -4.70 -15.27 -10.76
C THR A 116 -5.15 -16.56 -11.40
N ALA A 117 -5.13 -16.62 -12.74
CA ALA A 117 -5.54 -17.81 -13.48
C ALA A 117 -4.82 -17.85 -14.81
N LYS A 118 -4.60 -19.05 -15.32
CA LYS A 118 -3.94 -19.25 -16.61
C LYS A 118 -4.40 -20.57 -17.19
N ASP A 119 -4.73 -20.57 -18.49
CA ASP A 119 -4.99 -21.81 -19.24
C ASP A 119 -4.14 -21.82 -20.51
N GLU A 120 -4.41 -22.74 -21.42
CA GLU A 120 -3.61 -22.89 -22.62
C GLU A 120 -3.74 -21.71 -23.59
N LYS A 121 -4.80 -20.93 -23.48
CA LYS A 121 -5.12 -19.86 -24.43
C LYS A 121 -5.16 -18.49 -23.82
N SER A 122 -5.37 -18.38 -22.51
CA SER A 122 -5.57 -17.09 -21.89
C SER A 122 -4.92 -17.02 -20.51
N ILE A 123 -4.72 -15.79 -20.05
CA ILE A 123 -4.14 -15.52 -18.74
C ILE A 123 -4.94 -14.37 -18.11
N THR A 124 -5.25 -14.50 -16.83
CA THR A 124 -6.03 -13.52 -16.08
C THR A 124 -5.16 -12.86 -15.01
N PHE A 125 -5.24 -11.54 -14.96
CA PHE A 125 -4.52 -10.73 -13.98
C PHE A 125 -5.47 -10.03 -13.04
N ASP A 126 -5.07 -9.93 -11.77
CA ASP A 126 -5.73 -9.11 -10.77
C ASP A 126 -5.03 -7.75 -10.74
N THR A 127 -5.77 -6.69 -11.05
CA THR A 127 -5.21 -5.33 -11.10
C THR A 127 -5.36 -4.58 -9.78
N ASN A 128 -5.90 -5.20 -8.74
CA ASN A 128 -5.96 -4.60 -7.42
C ASN A 128 -4.54 -4.35 -6.87
N HIS A 129 -4.40 -3.31 -6.06
CA HIS A 129 -3.17 -3.12 -5.29
C HIS A 129 -2.96 -4.36 -4.42
N GLU A 130 -1.72 -4.80 -4.28
CA GLU A 130 -1.44 -6.03 -3.50
C GLU A 130 -1.89 -5.94 -2.05
N MET A 131 -1.99 -4.73 -1.51
CA MET A 131 -2.46 -4.47 -0.15
C MET A 131 -3.97 -4.25 -0.07
N ALA A 132 -4.68 -4.20 -1.20
CA ALA A 132 -6.12 -3.98 -1.21
C ALA A 132 -6.85 -5.12 -0.53
N GLY A 133 -7.87 -4.78 0.26
CA GLY A 133 -8.66 -5.76 1.00
C GLY A 133 -7.96 -6.32 2.23
N LYS A 134 -6.79 -5.81 2.58
CA LYS A 134 -6.03 -6.30 3.73
C LYS A 134 -6.09 -5.32 4.89
N GLU A 135 -6.20 -5.86 6.09
CA GLU A 135 -6.05 -5.11 7.32
C GLU A 135 -4.56 -4.96 7.61
N LEU A 136 -4.17 -3.78 8.05
CA LEU A 136 -2.77 -3.46 8.29
C LEU A 136 -2.56 -3.03 9.74
N ASN A 137 -1.39 -3.34 10.27
CA ASN A 137 -0.99 -2.93 11.61
C ASN A 137 0.27 -2.09 11.49
N PHE A 138 0.26 -0.90 12.08
CA PHE A 138 1.43 -0.02 12.09
C PHE A 138 1.83 0.30 13.51
N GLN A 139 3.14 0.21 13.77
CA GLN A 139 3.76 0.80 14.94
C GLN A 139 4.45 2.07 14.46
N ILE A 140 4.08 3.21 15.02
CA ILE A 140 4.54 4.52 14.54
C ILE A 140 5.21 5.25 15.68
N GLU A 141 6.43 5.74 15.44
CA GLU A 141 7.15 6.58 16.40
C GLU A 141 7.36 7.96 15.78
N LEU A 142 6.86 9.01 16.43
CA LEU A 142 7.08 10.38 15.97
C LEU A 142 8.45 10.84 16.47
N VAL A 143 9.38 11.03 15.54
CA VAL A 143 10.77 11.35 15.87
C VAL A 143 10.98 12.85 16.00
N GLU A 144 10.42 13.62 15.06
CA GLU A 144 10.65 15.07 14.99
C GLU A 144 9.52 15.74 14.22
N ILE A 145 9.25 16.99 14.56
CA ILE A 145 8.34 17.88 13.83
C ILE A 145 9.14 19.10 13.38
N GLN A 146 9.05 19.42 12.12
CA GLN A 146 9.74 20.57 11.53
C GLN A 146 8.77 21.68 11.11
#